data_b2adbf7f5b734f31f372b0fc978539d7
#
_entry.id   b2adbf7f5b734f31f372b0fc978539d7
#
_cell.length_a   1.000
_cell.length_b   1.000
_cell.length_c   1.000
_cell.angle_alpha   90.00
_cell.angle_beta   90.00
_cell.angle_gamma   90.00
#
_symmetry.space_group_name_H-M   'P 1'
#
loop_
_entity.id
_entity.type
_entity.pdbx_description
1 polymer ?
#
loop_
_entity_poly.entity_id
_entity_poly.type
_entity_poly.pdbx_seq_one_letter_code
_entity_poly.pdbx_strand_id
1 'polypeptide(L)'
;MLQVKRWIARSRQERHCRSSIFREGQHLSPKSRCPILTNLGLRAAYHETMPPYASAPLSAPTGLSLDRAACYRVLQARDARFDGHFLTGVRTTGNYCRPVCKVRVPMEKNCAFFALAAQAEAAGFRPCLRCRPELAPATPGLFHWSLQDAGAVLVRQALQLLETSTDSTNAAWTVGTWAARLGVSERHLRRLMEEHLHIAPLQVLQTRRLLQAKQCLSDTQWPISEVARLSGFGSVRRFNAVFAKHYRLTPGVMRRTLTNTNPSAAGQSHPLAAGLTVMLPFRPPLDANHLLGFLSQRALPGVEVVDTAQLRYARTLRVGQGAQAHEGWMMAQFVPDSASVRLQLSHSLSSSLLEVQALCRQLLDLDADPMRYEPLLEKSFPNTSGMRLPGTVDGFELAVRAILGQQITVAAARTLSARLVAACGRAIPKRAITPIGGLSHFFPDAATMVQVPASALGALGIVRQRQAAIIGLAGAVVQGQLDLRPGAPVEQTIQQLQSINGIGPWTAQYIAMRALRWPDAFPTGDIALHKALGLMHQANAKALAQTASQAWRPWRSYATIRAWQRASAMGNSQS
;
A
#
# COMPACT_ATOMS: atom_id res chain seq x y z
N MET A 1 -48.73 15.13 -8.94
CA MET A 1 -48.83 15.52 -7.51
C MET A 1 -49.69 14.61 -6.63
N LEU A 2 -50.45 13.68 -7.17
CA LEU A 2 -51.35 12.79 -6.39
C LEU A 2 -50.71 11.46 -5.93
N GLN A 3 -49.62 11.04 -6.51
CA GLN A 3 -48.94 9.79 -6.10
C GLN A 3 -47.96 9.95 -4.92
N VAL A 4 -47.43 11.13 -4.68
CA VAL A 4 -46.50 11.41 -3.57
C VAL A 4 -47.24 11.49 -2.23
N LYS A 5 -48.52 11.94 -2.24
CA LYS A 5 -49.34 12.00 -1.03
C LYS A 5 -49.83 10.64 -0.52
N ARG A 6 -49.90 9.61 -1.38
CA ARG A 6 -50.26 8.24 -0.98
C ARG A 6 -49.11 7.47 -0.34
N TRP A 7 -47.87 7.82 -0.67
CA TRP A 7 -46.69 7.19 -0.08
C TRP A 7 -46.42 7.71 1.34
N ILE A 8 -46.69 8.99 1.63
CA ILE A 8 -46.50 9.59 2.97
C ILE A 8 -47.57 9.10 3.97
N ALA A 9 -48.75 8.73 3.52
CA ALA A 9 -49.81 8.21 4.40
C ALA A 9 -49.55 6.76 4.85
N ARG A 10 -48.91 5.91 4.03
CA ARG A 10 -48.56 4.52 4.40
C ARG A 10 -47.43 4.43 5.41
N SER A 11 -46.51 5.36 5.43
CA SER A 11 -45.38 5.36 6.36
C SER A 11 -45.71 5.87 7.77
N ARG A 12 -46.92 6.43 7.99
CA ARG A 12 -47.40 6.83 9.33
C ARG A 12 -48.16 5.73 10.05
N GLN A 13 -48.73 4.78 9.36
CA GLN A 13 -49.53 3.71 9.96
C GLN A 13 -48.71 2.54 10.49
N GLU A 14 -47.47 2.34 9.96
CA GLU A 14 -46.55 1.31 10.44
C GLU A 14 -45.74 1.70 11.68
N ARG A 15 -45.81 2.95 12.12
CA ARG A 15 -45.11 3.44 13.33
C ARG A 15 -45.92 3.39 14.60
N HIS A 16 -47.22 3.07 14.53
CA HIS A 16 -48.07 3.00 15.72
C HIS A 16 -48.27 1.59 16.30
N CYS A 17 -47.70 0.56 15.66
CA CYS A 17 -47.86 -0.84 16.09
C CYS A 17 -46.65 -1.43 16.82
N ARG A 18 -45.62 -0.62 17.20
CA ARG A 18 -44.41 -1.08 17.90
C ARG A 18 -44.22 -0.49 19.31
N SER A 19 -45.19 0.18 19.89
CA SER A 19 -45.05 0.81 21.22
C SER A 19 -45.92 0.23 22.35
N SER A 20 -46.44 -1.01 22.21
CA SER A 20 -47.33 -1.58 23.21
C SER A 20 -46.97 -2.97 23.74
N ILE A 21 -45.68 -3.33 23.74
CA ILE A 21 -45.24 -4.53 24.47
C ILE A 21 -43.94 -4.20 25.20
N PHE A 22 -44.05 -3.55 26.35
CA PHE A 22 -43.06 -3.56 27.44
C PHE A 22 -43.62 -2.79 28.66
N ARG A 23 -44.47 -3.43 29.42
CA ARG A 23 -44.69 -3.13 30.85
C ARG A 23 -45.24 -4.37 31.48
N GLU A 24 -44.45 -4.93 32.34
CA GLU A 24 -44.81 -5.52 33.62
C GLU A 24 -43.65 -6.32 34.14
N GLY A 25 -43.22 -5.91 35.22
CA GLY A 25 -42.24 -6.23 36.12
C GLY A 25 -42.65 -7.30 37.12
N GLN A 26 -41.69 -7.89 37.77
CA GLN A 26 -41.69 -8.04 39.21
C GLN A 26 -40.41 -8.66 39.72
N HIS A 27 -40.00 -8.14 40.84
CA HIS A 27 -38.91 -8.44 41.74
C HIS A 27 -38.70 -9.93 42.11
N LEU A 28 -37.46 -10.28 42.36
CA LEU A 28 -37.02 -10.98 43.59
C LEU A 28 -35.47 -11.02 43.68
N SER A 29 -34.93 -10.49 44.77
CA SER A 29 -33.56 -10.59 45.33
C SER A 29 -33.69 -11.33 46.66
N PRO A 30 -32.63 -11.63 47.47
CA PRO A 30 -31.21 -11.91 47.24
C PRO A 30 -30.67 -13.08 48.13
N LYS A 31 -29.33 -13.24 48.08
CA LYS A 31 -28.43 -13.90 49.10
C LYS A 31 -28.14 -15.39 48.96
N SER A 32 -26.88 -15.72 48.64
CA SER A 32 -25.91 -16.19 49.66
C SER A 32 -24.62 -16.76 49.04
N ARG A 33 -23.51 -16.23 49.54
CA ARG A 33 -22.23 -16.88 49.91
C ARG A 33 -21.43 -17.67 48.87
N CYS A 34 -20.24 -17.12 48.60
CA CYS A 34 -18.99 -17.82 48.23
C CYS A 34 -18.66 -19.00 49.19
N PRO A 35 -18.01 -20.08 48.73
CA PRO A 35 -16.58 -20.17 49.03
C PRO A 35 -15.70 -20.75 47.89
N ILE A 36 -14.49 -20.25 47.88
CA ILE A 36 -13.18 -20.78 47.49
C ILE A 36 -13.16 -22.30 47.22
N LEU A 37 -12.68 -22.72 46.03
CA LEU A 37 -11.86 -23.92 45.83
C LEU A 37 -11.19 -23.96 44.46
N THR A 38 -9.87 -23.83 44.50
CA THR A 38 -8.80 -24.60 43.83
C THR A 38 -8.89 -24.98 42.35
N ASN A 39 -7.81 -24.61 41.68
CA ASN A 39 -7.26 -25.15 40.44
C ASN A 39 -7.61 -26.59 40.13
N LEU A 40 -8.14 -26.80 38.94
CA LEU A 40 -8.01 -27.94 38.01
C LEU A 40 -9.30 -28.06 37.19
N GLY A 41 -9.26 -27.82 35.90
CA GLY A 41 -10.42 -28.12 35.04
C GLY A 41 -10.77 -27.13 33.92
N LEU A 42 -9.85 -26.36 33.40
CA LEU A 42 -10.13 -25.43 32.26
C LEU A 42 -9.81 -26.04 30.87
N ARG A 43 -10.21 -27.30 30.65
CA ARG A 43 -10.09 -27.92 29.32
C ARG A 43 -11.41 -28.40 28.68
N ALA A 44 -12.54 -28.30 29.34
CA ALA A 44 -13.77 -28.97 28.87
C ALA A 44 -15.00 -28.07 28.63
N ALA A 45 -14.93 -26.75 28.78
CA ALA A 45 -16.13 -25.88 28.72
C ALA A 45 -16.18 -24.91 27.52
N TYR A 46 -15.54 -25.23 26.39
CA TYR A 46 -15.56 -24.37 25.20
C TYR A 46 -16.23 -24.98 23.94
N HIS A 47 -17.08 -26.02 24.13
CA HIS A 47 -17.71 -26.71 23.01
C HIS A 47 -19.20 -26.38 22.78
N GLU A 48 -19.82 -25.56 23.61
CA GLU A 48 -21.24 -25.22 23.42
C GLU A 48 -21.44 -23.70 23.36
N THR A 49 -22.14 -23.29 22.31
CA THR A 49 -22.64 -21.94 21.97
C THR A 49 -21.76 -21.07 21.07
N MET A 50 -21.36 -21.57 19.90
CA MET A 50 -21.27 -20.72 18.72
C MET A 50 -22.52 -20.95 17.86
N PRO A 51 -23.30 -19.89 17.49
CA PRO A 51 -24.39 -20.05 16.54
C PRO A 51 -23.84 -20.61 15.23
N PRO A 52 -24.61 -21.44 14.49
CA PRO A 52 -24.18 -21.94 13.19
C PRO A 52 -24.05 -20.74 12.26
N TYR A 53 -22.84 -20.29 12.01
CA TYR A 53 -22.58 -19.34 10.92
C TYR A 53 -22.94 -20.05 9.63
N ALA A 54 -24.12 -19.72 9.10
CA ALA A 54 -24.41 -19.94 7.71
C ALA A 54 -23.23 -19.32 6.94
N SER A 55 -22.53 -20.15 6.17
CA SER A 55 -21.51 -19.72 5.25
C SER A 55 -22.20 -18.80 4.23
N ALA A 56 -22.22 -17.51 4.50
CA ALA A 56 -22.49 -16.55 3.46
C ALA A 56 -21.46 -16.84 2.36
N PRO A 57 -21.90 -17.06 1.12
CA PRO A 57 -20.97 -17.26 0.02
C PRO A 57 -20.02 -16.06 0.04
N LEU A 58 -18.72 -16.32 -0.10
CA LEU A 58 -17.74 -15.30 -0.40
C LEU A 58 -18.12 -14.69 -1.76
N SER A 59 -19.07 -13.76 -1.76
CA SER A 59 -19.18 -12.78 -2.81
C SER A 59 -17.98 -11.86 -2.63
N ALA A 60 -16.78 -12.41 -2.86
CA ALA A 60 -15.59 -11.64 -2.98
C ALA A 60 -15.79 -10.74 -4.20
N PRO A 61 -15.70 -9.44 -4.08
CA PRO A 61 -15.72 -8.52 -5.21
C PRO A 61 -14.38 -8.54 -5.96
N THR A 62 -13.73 -9.67 -6.01
CA THR A 62 -12.55 -9.93 -6.83
C THR A 62 -13.01 -10.70 -8.04
N GLY A 63 -12.58 -10.32 -9.22
CA GLY A 63 -12.85 -11.05 -10.46
C GLY A 63 -12.36 -12.51 -10.48
N LEU A 64 -11.81 -13.00 -9.38
CA LEU A 64 -11.61 -14.37 -8.99
C LEU A 64 -12.65 -14.67 -7.90
N SER A 65 -13.82 -15.16 -8.27
CA SER A 65 -14.73 -15.82 -7.35
C SER A 65 -14.03 -17.09 -6.85
N LEU A 66 -13.22 -16.95 -5.81
CA LEU A 66 -12.65 -18.10 -5.13
C LEU A 66 -13.76 -18.71 -4.27
N ASP A 67 -14.38 -19.75 -4.75
CA ASP A 67 -15.27 -20.58 -3.93
C ASP A 67 -14.47 -21.22 -2.77
N ARG A 68 -15.19 -21.78 -1.83
CA ARG A 68 -14.60 -22.44 -0.65
C ARG A 68 -13.58 -23.51 -1.04
N ALA A 69 -13.88 -24.33 -2.05
CA ALA A 69 -13.03 -25.41 -2.49
C ALA A 69 -11.76 -24.89 -3.16
N ALA A 70 -11.86 -23.81 -3.93
CA ALA A 70 -10.70 -23.14 -4.52
C ALA A 70 -9.79 -22.54 -3.42
N CYS A 71 -10.33 -21.84 -2.43
CA CYS A 71 -9.57 -21.33 -1.29
C CYS A 71 -8.85 -22.46 -0.54
N TYR A 72 -9.51 -23.60 -0.35
CA TYR A 72 -8.90 -24.74 0.34
C TYR A 72 -7.77 -25.39 -0.47
N ARG A 73 -7.91 -25.54 -1.79
CA ARG A 73 -6.81 -26.02 -2.67
C ARG A 73 -5.59 -25.08 -2.60
N VAL A 74 -5.81 -23.78 -2.64
CA VAL A 74 -4.75 -22.77 -2.49
C VAL A 74 -4.05 -22.89 -1.14
N LEU A 75 -4.81 -23.08 -0.06
CA LEU A 75 -4.26 -23.29 1.28
C LEU A 75 -3.41 -24.56 1.37
N GLN A 76 -3.85 -25.67 0.76
CA GLN A 76 -3.10 -26.93 0.70
C GLN A 76 -1.78 -26.76 -0.07
N ALA A 77 -1.81 -26.07 -1.20
CA ALA A 77 -0.63 -25.79 -2.02
C ALA A 77 0.28 -24.71 -1.40
N ARG A 78 -0.20 -23.95 -0.41
CA ARG A 78 0.48 -22.77 0.13
C ARG A 78 0.90 -21.79 -0.97
N ASP A 79 0.05 -21.61 -1.96
CA ASP A 79 0.36 -20.83 -3.14
C ASP A 79 0.53 -19.34 -2.82
N ALA A 80 1.77 -18.87 -2.93
CA ALA A 80 2.13 -17.50 -2.59
C ALA A 80 1.51 -16.44 -3.53
N ARG A 81 1.05 -16.85 -4.71
CA ARG A 81 0.35 -15.96 -5.66
C ARG A 81 -0.96 -15.44 -5.08
N PHE A 82 -1.60 -16.22 -4.19
CA PHE A 82 -2.85 -15.86 -3.54
C PHE A 82 -2.68 -15.21 -2.16
N ASP A 83 -1.44 -14.91 -1.77
CA ASP A 83 -1.19 -14.24 -0.50
C ASP A 83 -1.81 -12.83 -0.48
N GLY A 84 -2.60 -12.53 0.56
CA GLY A 84 -3.38 -11.30 0.65
C GLY A 84 -4.71 -11.29 -0.12
N HIS A 85 -5.04 -12.34 -0.90
CA HIS A 85 -6.36 -12.47 -1.55
C HIS A 85 -7.45 -12.88 -0.57
N PHE A 86 -7.12 -13.73 0.40
CA PHE A 86 -8.00 -14.15 1.46
C PHE A 86 -7.23 -14.57 2.72
N LEU A 87 -7.95 -14.72 3.81
CA LEU A 87 -7.45 -15.22 5.08
C LEU A 87 -8.24 -16.46 5.49
N THR A 88 -7.56 -17.42 6.13
CA THR A 88 -8.17 -18.68 6.59
C THR A 88 -8.31 -18.66 8.10
N GLY A 89 -9.54 -18.59 8.61
CA GLY A 89 -9.86 -18.80 10.02
C GLY A 89 -9.86 -20.29 10.34
N VAL A 90 -9.07 -20.71 11.32
CA VAL A 90 -8.94 -22.10 11.77
C VAL A 90 -9.70 -22.28 13.06
N ARG A 91 -10.87 -22.92 13.02
CA ARG A 91 -11.79 -23.08 14.16
C ARG A 91 -11.15 -23.77 15.36
N THR A 92 -10.30 -24.77 15.12
CA THR A 92 -9.64 -25.55 16.19
C THR A 92 -8.62 -24.75 16.99
N THR A 93 -8.03 -23.71 16.41
CA THR A 93 -7.02 -22.88 17.08
C THR A 93 -7.51 -21.46 17.39
N GLY A 94 -8.65 -21.05 16.82
CA GLY A 94 -9.18 -19.70 16.93
C GLY A 94 -8.29 -18.63 16.28
N ASN A 95 -7.40 -19.02 15.36
CA ASN A 95 -6.52 -18.09 14.66
C ASN A 95 -6.92 -17.95 13.19
N TYR A 96 -6.65 -16.77 12.60
CA TYR A 96 -6.67 -16.63 11.15
C TYR A 96 -5.26 -16.52 10.59
N CYS A 97 -5.04 -17.15 9.44
CA CYS A 97 -3.75 -17.35 8.80
C CYS A 97 -3.75 -16.84 7.37
N ARG A 98 -2.57 -16.48 6.86
CA ARG A 98 -2.33 -16.29 5.42
C ARG A 98 -2.36 -17.66 4.71
N PRO A 99 -2.68 -17.73 3.40
CA PRO A 99 -2.60 -18.97 2.62
C PRO A 99 -1.24 -19.65 2.68
N VAL A 100 -0.17 -18.86 2.76
CA VAL A 100 1.23 -19.30 2.78
C VAL A 100 1.74 -19.78 4.15
N CYS A 101 0.86 -19.92 5.14
CA CYS A 101 1.24 -20.29 6.50
C CYS A 101 1.89 -21.68 6.57
N LYS A 102 3.08 -21.76 7.18
CA LYS A 102 3.84 -23.03 7.31
C LYS A 102 3.33 -23.98 8.41
N VAL A 103 2.19 -23.68 9.06
CA VAL A 103 1.57 -24.59 10.01
C VAL A 103 0.94 -25.80 9.28
N ARG A 104 0.65 -26.88 10.02
CA ARG A 104 -0.08 -28.02 9.48
C ARG A 104 -1.41 -27.53 8.88
N VAL A 105 -1.69 -27.95 7.63
CA VAL A 105 -2.94 -27.60 6.95
C VAL A 105 -4.13 -28.18 7.74
N PRO A 106 -5.09 -27.36 8.17
CA PRO A 106 -6.26 -27.83 8.90
C PRO A 106 -7.20 -28.59 7.94
N MET A 107 -8.04 -29.48 8.50
CA MET A 107 -9.10 -30.12 7.72
C MET A 107 -10.09 -29.05 7.20
N GLU A 108 -10.61 -29.22 6.01
CA GLU A 108 -11.49 -28.25 5.34
C GLU A 108 -12.70 -27.85 6.18
N LYS A 109 -13.34 -28.82 6.87
CA LYS A 109 -14.48 -28.56 7.77
C LYS A 109 -14.17 -27.57 8.91
N ASN A 110 -12.89 -27.42 9.26
CA ASN A 110 -12.43 -26.52 10.30
C ASN A 110 -11.96 -25.15 9.76
N CYS A 111 -12.05 -24.94 8.43
CA CYS A 111 -11.64 -23.69 7.79
C CYS A 111 -12.84 -22.78 7.55
N ALA A 112 -12.66 -21.49 7.80
CA ALA A 112 -13.52 -20.41 7.33
C ALA A 112 -12.64 -19.43 6.54
N PHE A 113 -13.15 -18.89 5.43
CA PHE A 113 -12.38 -18.01 4.56
C PHE A 113 -12.95 -16.60 4.62
N PHE A 114 -12.07 -15.60 4.65
CA PHE A 114 -12.41 -14.18 4.80
C PHE A 114 -11.62 -13.33 3.81
N ALA A 115 -12.26 -12.35 3.21
CA ALA A 115 -11.59 -11.40 2.33
C ALA A 115 -10.76 -10.36 3.11
N LEU A 116 -11.19 -10.02 4.33
CA LEU A 116 -10.56 -9.00 5.15
C LEU A 116 -10.24 -9.52 6.56
N ALA A 117 -9.13 -9.05 7.13
CA ALA A 117 -8.75 -9.34 8.51
C ALA A 117 -9.85 -8.94 9.51
N ALA A 118 -10.50 -7.79 9.28
CA ALA A 118 -11.59 -7.31 10.13
C ALA A 118 -12.80 -8.26 10.16
N GLN A 119 -13.09 -8.97 9.06
CA GLN A 119 -14.15 -9.98 9.02
C GLN A 119 -13.77 -11.21 9.85
N ALA A 120 -12.52 -11.67 9.76
CA ALA A 120 -12.02 -12.78 10.56
C ALA A 120 -12.04 -12.44 12.06
N GLU A 121 -11.68 -11.21 12.41
CA GLU A 121 -11.70 -10.72 13.79
C GLU A 121 -13.14 -10.55 14.31
N ALA A 122 -14.07 -10.06 13.48
CA ALA A 122 -15.50 -10.01 13.80
C ALA A 122 -16.07 -11.41 14.08
N ALA A 123 -15.60 -12.41 13.36
CA ALA A 123 -15.95 -13.82 13.57
C ALA A 123 -15.21 -14.48 14.77
N GLY A 124 -14.45 -13.70 15.57
CA GLY A 124 -13.79 -14.14 16.80
C GLY A 124 -12.42 -14.80 16.62
N PHE A 125 -11.85 -14.79 15.41
CA PHE A 125 -10.51 -15.27 15.16
C PHE A 125 -9.45 -14.22 15.52
N ARG A 126 -8.24 -14.66 15.87
CA ARG A 126 -7.07 -13.82 16.17
C ARG A 126 -6.01 -13.99 15.08
N PRO A 127 -5.19 -12.96 14.80
CA PRO A 127 -4.12 -13.10 13.83
C PRO A 127 -3.06 -14.11 14.30
N CYS A 128 -2.67 -15.00 13.40
CA CYS A 128 -1.62 -15.98 13.64
C CYS A 128 -0.28 -15.28 13.92
N LEU A 129 0.42 -15.70 14.97
CA LEU A 129 1.72 -15.16 15.35
C LEU A 129 2.84 -15.61 14.39
N ARG A 130 2.68 -16.78 13.76
CA ARG A 130 3.71 -17.42 12.94
C ARG A 130 3.74 -16.86 11.50
N CYS A 131 2.60 -16.78 10.82
CA CYS A 131 2.54 -16.31 9.44
C CYS A 131 2.38 -14.79 9.32
N ARG A 132 2.12 -14.11 10.44
CA ARG A 132 2.09 -12.64 10.50
C ARG A 132 1.15 -12.04 9.43
N PRO A 133 -0.18 -12.16 9.59
CA PRO A 133 -1.15 -11.64 8.62
C PRO A 133 -0.99 -10.14 8.31
N GLU A 134 -0.41 -9.37 9.23
CA GLU A 134 -0.09 -7.96 9.04
C GLU A 134 0.97 -7.69 7.97
N LEU A 135 1.71 -8.71 7.54
CA LEU A 135 2.71 -8.62 6.47
C LEU A 135 2.16 -9.10 5.13
N ALA A 136 0.89 -9.53 5.04
CA ALA A 136 0.30 -9.91 3.76
C ALA A 136 0.43 -8.74 2.77
N PRO A 137 0.72 -9.01 1.49
CA PRO A 137 0.57 -8.01 0.45
C PRO A 137 -0.84 -7.41 0.49
N ALA A 138 -0.99 -6.13 0.09
CA ALA A 138 -2.30 -5.48 0.05
C ALA A 138 -3.30 -6.32 -0.76
N THR A 139 -4.55 -6.32 -0.35
CA THR A 139 -5.61 -7.04 -1.06
C THR A 139 -5.69 -6.50 -2.49
N PRO A 140 -5.47 -7.32 -3.52
CA PRO A 140 -5.55 -6.85 -4.89
C PRO A 140 -6.94 -6.26 -5.10
N GLY A 141 -6.98 -5.09 -5.70
CA GLY A 141 -8.19 -4.30 -5.89
C GLY A 141 -9.44 -5.14 -6.05
N LEU A 142 -10.28 -5.10 -5.06
CA LEU A 142 -11.56 -5.79 -4.90
C LEU A 142 -12.56 -5.53 -6.05
N PHE A 143 -12.14 -5.10 -7.27
CA PHE A 143 -12.96 -4.18 -8.03
C PHE A 143 -12.99 -4.46 -9.52
N HIS A 144 -14.10 -5.05 -9.95
CA HIS A 144 -14.63 -4.82 -11.28
C HIS A 144 -15.46 -3.53 -11.31
N TRP A 145 -15.23 -2.69 -12.32
CA TRP A 145 -16.05 -1.53 -12.60
C TRP A 145 -17.47 -1.98 -12.96
N SER A 146 -18.36 -1.95 -12.02
CA SER A 146 -19.78 -1.84 -12.31
C SER A 146 -20.16 -0.39 -12.07
N LEU A 147 -20.47 0.34 -13.13
CA LEU A 147 -21.01 1.70 -13.08
C LEU A 147 -22.39 1.75 -12.40
N GLN A 148 -22.99 0.60 -12.07
CA GLN A 148 -24.34 0.49 -11.56
C GLN A 148 -24.45 0.50 -10.04
N ASP A 149 -23.33 0.31 -9.30
CA ASP A 149 -23.33 0.33 -7.83
C ASP A 149 -22.38 1.39 -7.28
N ALA A 150 -22.91 2.61 -7.14
CA ALA A 150 -22.18 3.74 -6.54
C ALA A 150 -21.74 3.47 -5.09
N GLY A 151 -22.49 2.63 -4.35
CA GLY A 151 -22.14 2.24 -2.99
C GLY A 151 -20.88 1.39 -2.93
N ALA A 152 -20.81 0.37 -3.79
CA ALA A 152 -19.62 -0.47 -3.90
C ALA A 152 -18.37 0.32 -4.36
N VAL A 153 -18.55 1.29 -5.26
CA VAL A 153 -17.47 2.19 -5.68
C VAL A 153 -16.94 3.00 -4.50
N LEU A 154 -17.82 3.56 -3.68
CA LEU A 154 -17.46 4.40 -2.55
C LEU A 154 -16.77 3.58 -1.43
N VAL A 155 -17.27 2.38 -1.12
CA VAL A 155 -16.61 1.46 -0.17
C VAL A 155 -15.20 1.10 -0.63
N ARG A 156 -15.02 0.91 -1.90
CA ARG A 156 -13.74 0.69 -2.55
C ARG A 156 -12.77 1.84 -2.33
N GLN A 157 -13.20 3.05 -2.69
CA GLN A 157 -12.40 4.25 -2.49
C GLN A 157 -12.06 4.43 -1.02
N ALA A 158 -12.99 4.08 -0.13
CA ALA A 158 -12.76 4.10 1.31
C ALA A 158 -11.59 3.18 1.71
N LEU A 159 -11.58 1.92 1.28
CA LEU A 159 -10.51 0.99 1.59
C LEU A 159 -9.18 1.42 0.95
N GLN A 160 -9.23 1.86 -0.31
CA GLN A 160 -8.05 2.33 -1.03
C GLN A 160 -7.40 3.53 -0.35
N LEU A 161 -8.19 4.49 0.14
CA LEU A 161 -7.68 5.63 0.91
C LEU A 161 -6.92 5.20 2.16
N LEU A 162 -7.36 4.14 2.85
CA LEU A 162 -6.64 3.61 4.00
C LEU A 162 -5.32 2.93 3.61
N GLU A 163 -5.28 2.25 2.46
CA GLU A 163 -4.09 1.52 1.99
C GLU A 163 -3.02 2.47 1.42
N THR A 164 -3.44 3.50 0.69
CA THR A 164 -2.53 4.44 0.00
C THR A 164 -2.12 5.63 0.88
N SER A 165 -2.78 5.82 2.02
CA SER A 165 -2.48 6.93 2.91
C SER A 165 -1.10 6.75 3.56
N THR A 166 -0.19 7.63 3.20
CA THR A 166 1.13 7.81 3.80
C THR A 166 1.09 8.66 5.08
N ASP A 167 -0.10 9.02 5.57
CA ASP A 167 -0.23 9.77 6.82
C ASP A 167 0.39 8.97 7.97
N SER A 168 1.54 9.39 8.42
CA SER A 168 2.43 8.76 9.39
C SER A 168 1.81 8.56 10.78
N THR A 169 0.65 9.14 11.03
CA THR A 169 -0.08 8.96 12.28
C THR A 169 -1.46 8.36 12.02
N ASN A 170 -1.62 7.08 12.32
CA ASN A 170 -2.97 6.47 12.44
C ASN A 170 -3.88 7.22 13.44
N ALA A 171 -3.33 8.13 14.24
CA ALA A 171 -4.09 9.02 15.12
C ALA A 171 -5.02 9.96 14.33
N ALA A 172 -4.65 10.34 13.10
CA ALA A 172 -5.45 11.18 12.21
C ALA A 172 -6.68 10.45 11.63
N TRP A 173 -6.71 9.11 11.63
CA TRP A 173 -7.81 8.33 11.09
C TRP A 173 -8.89 8.08 12.13
N THR A 174 -9.97 8.83 12.05
CA THR A 174 -11.26 8.56 12.70
C THR A 174 -12.28 8.21 11.65
N VAL A 175 -13.44 7.68 12.04
CA VAL A 175 -14.54 7.45 11.09
C VAL A 175 -14.97 8.77 10.44
N GLY A 176 -14.98 9.88 11.22
CA GLY A 176 -15.30 11.22 10.73
C GLY A 176 -14.32 11.73 9.69
N THR A 177 -13.01 11.65 9.96
CA THR A 177 -11.99 12.09 8.98
C THR A 177 -12.00 11.20 7.74
N TRP A 178 -12.30 9.91 7.89
CA TRP A 178 -12.44 8.97 6.77
C TRP A 178 -13.63 9.34 5.89
N ALA A 179 -14.80 9.56 6.48
CA ALA A 179 -16.00 9.97 5.78
C ALA A 179 -15.85 11.34 5.10
N ALA A 180 -15.22 12.31 5.79
CA ALA A 180 -14.97 13.64 5.24
C ALA A 180 -14.07 13.60 3.99
N ARG A 181 -13.02 12.77 3.98
CA ARG A 181 -12.15 12.57 2.80
C ARG A 181 -12.86 11.94 1.60
N LEU A 182 -13.96 11.22 1.86
CA LEU A 182 -14.81 10.62 0.83
C LEU A 182 -15.96 11.55 0.39
N GLY A 183 -16.11 12.71 1.04
CA GLY A 183 -17.21 13.63 0.77
C GLY A 183 -18.58 13.12 1.24
N VAL A 184 -18.63 12.23 2.25
CA VAL A 184 -19.86 11.62 2.74
C VAL A 184 -20.01 11.78 4.27
N SER A 185 -21.23 11.55 4.80
CA SER A 185 -21.45 11.51 6.24
C SER A 185 -20.98 10.17 6.84
N GLU A 186 -20.58 10.17 8.13
CA GLU A 186 -20.22 8.94 8.87
C GLU A 186 -21.33 7.89 8.84
N ARG A 187 -22.59 8.33 8.93
CA ARG A 187 -23.77 7.45 8.86
C ARG A 187 -23.88 6.78 7.50
N HIS A 188 -23.61 7.52 6.42
CA HIS A 188 -23.65 6.98 5.07
C HIS A 188 -22.51 5.97 4.84
N LEU A 189 -21.27 6.31 5.24
CA LEU A 189 -20.13 5.41 5.17
C LEU A 189 -20.38 4.11 5.96
N ARG A 190 -20.93 4.22 7.19
CA ARG A 190 -21.27 3.06 8.01
C ARG A 190 -22.29 2.17 7.32
N ARG A 191 -23.39 2.74 6.82
CA ARG A 191 -24.43 1.98 6.13
C ARG A 191 -23.85 1.22 4.93
N LEU A 192 -23.05 1.87 4.10
CA LEU A 192 -22.46 1.23 2.92
C LEU A 192 -21.45 0.12 3.29
N MET A 193 -20.63 0.33 4.30
CA MET A 193 -19.67 -0.70 4.71
C MET A 193 -20.35 -1.91 5.36
N GLU A 194 -21.43 -1.68 6.14
CA GLU A 194 -22.25 -2.76 6.70
C GLU A 194 -22.99 -3.52 5.60
N GLU A 195 -23.50 -2.82 4.58
CA GLU A 195 -24.20 -3.42 3.43
C GLU A 195 -23.28 -4.27 2.55
N HIS A 196 -22.09 -3.74 2.19
CA HIS A 196 -21.18 -4.38 1.23
C HIS A 196 -20.13 -5.29 1.87
N LEU A 197 -19.70 -5.00 3.08
CA LEU A 197 -18.61 -5.73 3.77
C LEU A 197 -19.06 -6.45 5.04
N HIS A 198 -20.28 -6.21 5.49
CA HIS A 198 -20.83 -6.73 6.75
C HIS A 198 -19.98 -6.40 7.99
N ILE A 199 -19.27 -5.27 7.95
CA ILE A 199 -18.44 -4.75 9.05
C ILE A 199 -18.58 -3.24 9.19
N ALA A 200 -18.49 -2.74 10.43
CA ALA A 200 -18.53 -1.31 10.69
C ALA A 200 -17.17 -0.63 10.37
N PRO A 201 -17.14 0.63 9.91
CA PRO A 201 -15.92 1.38 9.63
C PRO A 201 -14.96 1.43 10.83
N LEU A 202 -15.48 1.62 12.04
CA LEU A 202 -14.67 1.64 13.25
C LEU A 202 -13.91 0.32 13.47
N GLN A 203 -14.50 -0.81 13.12
CA GLN A 203 -13.89 -2.12 13.25
C GLN A 203 -12.71 -2.29 12.29
N VAL A 204 -12.84 -1.81 11.05
CA VAL A 204 -11.73 -1.81 10.07
C VAL A 204 -10.56 -0.98 10.59
N LEU A 205 -10.82 0.23 11.09
CA LEU A 205 -9.78 1.09 11.67
C LEU A 205 -9.13 0.46 12.90
N GLN A 206 -9.91 -0.19 13.75
CA GLN A 206 -9.40 -0.87 14.95
C GLN A 206 -8.51 -2.05 14.61
N THR A 207 -8.94 -2.91 13.68
CA THR A 207 -8.14 -4.04 13.16
C THR A 207 -6.81 -3.54 12.58
N ARG A 208 -6.84 -2.51 11.74
CA ARG A 208 -5.64 -1.90 11.18
C ARG A 208 -4.66 -1.45 12.27
N ARG A 209 -5.15 -0.70 13.28
CA ARG A 209 -4.33 -0.24 14.42
C ARG A 209 -3.71 -1.40 15.20
N LEU A 210 -4.48 -2.46 15.43
CA LEU A 210 -4.01 -3.62 16.19
C LEU A 210 -2.98 -4.43 15.41
N LEU A 211 -3.17 -4.64 14.10
CA LEU A 211 -2.18 -5.30 13.24
C LEU A 211 -0.88 -4.51 13.17
N GLN A 212 -0.98 -3.18 13.07
CA GLN A 212 0.17 -2.29 13.12
C GLN A 212 0.92 -2.37 14.47
N ALA A 213 0.17 -2.33 15.58
CA ALA A 213 0.77 -2.50 16.90
C ALA A 213 1.49 -3.85 17.04
N LYS A 214 0.87 -4.92 16.54
CA LYS A 214 1.47 -6.26 16.50
C LYS A 214 2.78 -6.25 15.69
N GLN A 215 2.79 -5.61 14.51
CA GLN A 215 3.99 -5.47 13.70
C GLN A 215 5.10 -4.71 14.46
N CYS A 216 4.79 -3.57 15.06
CA CYS A 216 5.75 -2.81 15.86
C CYS A 216 6.31 -3.63 17.04
N LEU A 217 5.46 -4.41 17.72
CA LEU A 217 5.89 -5.29 18.81
C LEU A 217 6.81 -6.42 18.33
N SER A 218 6.62 -6.89 17.09
CA SER A 218 7.41 -7.97 16.50
C SER A 218 8.76 -7.51 15.96
N ASP A 219 8.77 -6.34 15.33
CA ASP A 219 9.90 -5.87 14.52
C ASP A 219 10.76 -4.83 15.22
N THR A 220 10.29 -4.31 16.37
CA THR A 220 11.00 -3.25 17.11
C THR A 220 11.08 -3.50 18.60
N GLN A 221 12.05 -2.86 19.25
CA GLN A 221 12.17 -2.83 20.72
C GLN A 221 11.56 -1.56 21.33
N TRP A 222 10.70 -0.84 20.61
CA TRP A 222 10.09 0.41 21.10
C TRP A 222 9.32 0.22 22.40
N PRO A 223 9.31 1.21 23.29
CA PRO A 223 8.46 1.19 24.48
C PRO A 223 6.99 0.97 24.10
N ILE A 224 6.23 0.29 24.95
CA ILE A 224 4.80 0.01 24.73
C ILE A 224 4.01 1.33 24.50
N SER A 225 4.42 2.41 25.18
CA SER A 225 3.85 3.74 25.01
C SER A 225 4.02 4.27 23.58
N GLU A 226 5.19 4.08 23.00
CA GLU A 226 5.49 4.51 21.63
C GLU A 226 4.74 3.64 20.61
N VAL A 227 4.67 2.33 20.83
CA VAL A 227 3.86 1.43 20.00
C VAL A 227 2.39 1.86 20.02
N ALA A 228 1.83 2.19 21.18
CA ALA A 228 0.45 2.67 21.30
C ALA A 228 0.24 3.96 20.51
N ARG A 229 1.15 4.94 20.66
CA ARG A 229 1.09 6.22 19.95
C ARG A 229 1.14 6.05 18.43
N LEU A 230 2.13 5.34 17.93
CA LEU A 230 2.33 5.10 16.48
C LEU A 230 1.18 4.29 15.87
N SER A 231 0.55 3.42 16.64
CA SER A 231 -0.61 2.65 16.20
C SER A 231 -1.93 3.44 16.31
N GLY A 232 -1.89 4.72 16.68
CA GLY A 232 -3.06 5.61 16.70
C GLY A 232 -3.99 5.42 17.89
N PHE A 233 -3.46 4.95 19.02
CA PHE A 233 -4.21 4.92 20.29
C PHE A 233 -3.93 6.18 21.11
N GLY A 234 -4.99 6.87 21.54
CA GLY A 234 -4.88 8.10 22.34
C GLY A 234 -4.37 7.90 23.77
N SER A 235 -4.30 6.64 24.27
CA SER A 235 -3.69 6.33 25.57
C SER A 235 -3.19 4.89 25.65
N VAL A 236 -2.12 4.69 26.41
CA VAL A 236 -1.55 3.34 26.68
C VAL A 236 -2.56 2.44 27.40
N ARG A 237 -3.36 3.01 28.31
CA ARG A 237 -4.40 2.26 29.04
C ARG A 237 -5.44 1.69 28.07
N ARG A 238 -5.95 2.52 27.14
CA ARG A 238 -6.91 2.08 26.11
C ARG A 238 -6.28 1.06 25.17
N PHE A 239 -5.04 1.29 24.75
CA PHE A 239 -4.27 0.36 23.93
C PHE A 239 -4.20 -1.02 24.60
N ASN A 240 -3.71 -1.10 25.85
CA ASN A 240 -3.56 -2.35 26.57
C ASN A 240 -4.90 -3.09 26.72
N ALA A 241 -5.97 -2.36 27.04
CA ALA A 241 -7.30 -2.95 27.21
C ALA A 241 -7.84 -3.53 25.90
N VAL A 242 -7.79 -2.77 24.81
CA VAL A 242 -8.27 -3.20 23.49
C VAL A 242 -7.40 -4.34 22.96
N PHE A 243 -6.08 -4.24 23.09
CA PHE A 243 -5.13 -5.25 22.65
C PHE A 243 -5.32 -6.56 23.39
N ALA A 244 -5.43 -6.53 24.73
CA ALA A 244 -5.65 -7.72 25.55
C ALA A 244 -7.02 -8.36 25.27
N LYS A 245 -8.07 -7.55 25.11
CA LYS A 245 -9.40 -8.04 24.72
C LYS A 245 -9.35 -8.80 23.39
N HIS A 246 -8.61 -8.27 22.42
CA HIS A 246 -8.58 -8.77 21.05
C HIS A 246 -7.67 -9.98 20.88
N TYR A 247 -6.43 -9.88 21.37
CA TYR A 247 -5.43 -10.95 21.23
C TYR A 247 -5.44 -11.95 22.40
N ARG A 248 -6.16 -11.68 23.48
CA ARG A 248 -6.13 -12.43 24.76
C ARG A 248 -4.70 -12.52 25.35
N LEU A 249 -3.84 -11.60 24.98
CA LEU A 249 -2.46 -11.46 25.42
C LEU A 249 -2.18 -9.97 25.64
N THR A 250 -1.39 -9.66 26.67
CA THR A 250 -0.91 -8.28 26.81
C THR A 250 0.20 -7.98 25.79
N PRO A 251 0.41 -6.72 25.38
CA PRO A 251 1.49 -6.35 24.46
C PRO A 251 2.86 -6.86 24.89
N GLY A 252 3.18 -6.81 26.19
CA GLY A 252 4.45 -7.29 26.73
C GLY A 252 4.60 -8.82 26.64
N VAL A 253 3.53 -9.58 26.88
CA VAL A 253 3.53 -11.05 26.71
C VAL A 253 3.70 -11.39 25.22
N MET A 254 2.97 -10.71 24.34
CA MET A 254 3.10 -10.93 22.90
C MET A 254 4.53 -10.69 22.42
N ARG A 255 5.18 -9.60 22.84
CA ARG A 255 6.58 -9.31 22.50
C ARG A 255 7.50 -10.47 22.89
N ARG A 256 7.43 -10.93 24.12
CA ARG A 256 8.26 -12.07 24.60
C ARG A 256 8.02 -13.35 23.79
N THR A 257 6.75 -13.65 23.46
CA THR A 257 6.42 -14.82 22.65
C THR A 257 7.02 -14.73 21.24
N LEU A 258 6.99 -13.55 20.63
CA LEU A 258 7.50 -13.33 19.26
C LEU A 258 9.04 -13.36 19.21
N THR A 259 9.72 -12.83 20.22
CA THR A 259 11.19 -12.90 20.33
C THR A 259 11.66 -14.34 20.52
N ASN A 260 10.96 -15.14 21.30
CA ASN A 260 11.30 -16.55 21.52
C ASN A 260 11.02 -17.46 20.31
N THR A 261 10.06 -17.09 19.45
CA THR A 261 9.72 -17.89 18.24
C THR A 261 10.54 -17.55 17.02
N ASN A 262 11.27 -16.44 17.04
CA ASN A 262 12.10 -15.96 15.92
C ASN A 262 13.49 -15.52 16.41
N PRO A 263 14.37 -16.49 16.79
CA PRO A 263 15.72 -16.17 17.26
C PRO A 263 16.56 -15.43 16.22
N SER A 264 16.25 -15.56 14.93
CA SER A 264 16.89 -14.77 13.85
C SER A 264 16.60 -13.26 13.93
N ALA A 265 15.50 -12.85 14.55
CA ALA A 265 15.20 -11.42 14.78
C ALA A 265 15.88 -10.91 16.06
N ALA A 266 16.12 -11.79 17.03
CA ALA A 266 16.73 -11.44 18.33
C ALA A 266 18.27 -11.53 18.33
N GLY A 267 18.87 -12.28 17.38
CA GLY A 267 20.29 -12.60 17.35
C GLY A 267 21.19 -11.64 16.57
N GLN A 268 20.60 -10.66 15.85
CA GLN A 268 21.38 -9.62 15.19
C GLN A 268 21.24 -8.29 15.95
N SER A 269 21.71 -8.26 17.19
CA SER A 269 22.17 -7.03 17.82
C SER A 269 23.44 -6.57 17.09
N HIS A 270 23.30 -6.10 15.85
CA HIS A 270 24.33 -5.29 15.23
C HIS A 270 24.43 -3.96 15.99
N PRO A 271 25.66 -3.43 16.14
CA PRO A 271 25.90 -2.18 16.85
C PRO A 271 24.99 -1.07 16.28
N LEU A 272 24.81 0.01 17.02
CA LEU A 272 23.99 1.22 16.73
C LEU A 272 24.05 1.77 15.27
N ALA A 273 24.95 1.22 14.45
CA ALA A 273 25.12 1.53 13.03
C ALA A 273 24.11 0.84 12.08
N ALA A 274 23.38 -0.19 12.51
CA ALA A 274 22.69 -1.08 11.58
C ALA A 274 21.21 -0.76 11.31
N GLY A 275 20.63 0.31 11.85
CA GLY A 275 19.25 0.70 11.52
C GLY A 275 18.19 -0.37 11.88
N LEU A 276 16.93 -0.08 11.55
CA LEU A 276 15.80 -0.99 11.73
C LEU A 276 15.62 -1.88 10.51
N THR A 277 15.35 -3.18 10.70
CA THR A 277 15.12 -4.13 9.60
C THR A 277 13.73 -4.73 9.68
N VAL A 278 13.01 -4.74 8.54
CA VAL A 278 11.70 -5.40 8.40
C VAL A 278 11.62 -6.19 7.09
N MET A 279 10.77 -7.22 7.06
CA MET A 279 10.54 -8.03 5.85
C MET A 279 9.24 -7.63 5.18
N LEU A 280 9.28 -7.32 3.90
CA LEU A 280 8.13 -6.94 3.07
C LEU A 280 7.85 -8.05 2.05
N PRO A 281 6.84 -8.88 2.23
CA PRO A 281 6.49 -9.92 1.26
C PRO A 281 5.86 -9.30 0.00
N PHE A 282 6.03 -10.01 -1.12
CA PHE A 282 5.37 -9.71 -2.40
C PHE A 282 4.75 -10.98 -3.00
N ARG A 283 3.87 -10.80 -4.01
CA ARG A 283 3.31 -11.92 -4.78
C ARG A 283 4.23 -12.26 -5.94
N PRO A 284 4.67 -13.51 -6.10
CA PRO A 284 5.39 -13.96 -7.28
C PRO A 284 4.44 -14.06 -8.50
N PRO A 285 5.00 -13.99 -9.74
CA PRO A 285 6.38 -13.72 -10.05
C PRO A 285 6.79 -12.27 -9.89
N LEU A 286 8.09 -12.01 -9.62
CA LEU A 286 8.71 -10.70 -9.64
C LEU A 286 10.12 -10.82 -10.20
N ASP A 287 10.39 -10.11 -11.30
CA ASP A 287 11.72 -9.98 -11.89
C ASP A 287 12.49 -8.83 -11.23
N ALA A 288 13.28 -9.19 -10.21
CA ALA A 288 14.08 -8.24 -9.46
C ALA A 288 15.22 -7.64 -10.33
N ASN A 289 15.79 -8.42 -11.26
CA ASN A 289 16.86 -7.94 -12.13
C ASN A 289 16.37 -6.87 -13.08
N HIS A 290 15.22 -7.09 -13.75
CA HIS A 290 14.61 -6.08 -14.61
C HIS A 290 14.28 -4.81 -13.82
N LEU A 291 13.64 -4.94 -12.66
CA LEU A 291 13.25 -3.79 -11.83
C LEU A 291 14.47 -2.99 -11.37
N LEU A 292 15.50 -3.66 -10.85
CA LEU A 292 16.74 -3.01 -10.42
C LEU A 292 17.53 -2.45 -11.60
N GLY A 293 17.57 -3.12 -12.75
CA GLY A 293 18.17 -2.63 -13.99
C GLY A 293 17.52 -1.32 -14.46
N PHE A 294 16.17 -1.25 -14.41
CA PHE A 294 15.44 -0.02 -14.72
C PHE A 294 15.80 1.12 -13.76
N LEU A 295 15.88 0.85 -12.45
CA LEU A 295 16.24 1.83 -11.42
C LEU A 295 17.70 2.25 -11.55
N SER A 296 18.63 1.32 -11.82
CA SER A 296 20.07 1.57 -11.98
C SER A 296 20.37 2.55 -13.09
N GLN A 297 19.74 2.36 -14.26
CA GLN A 297 19.93 3.28 -15.40
C GLN A 297 19.53 4.74 -15.06
N ARG A 298 18.64 4.92 -14.08
CA ARG A 298 18.07 6.20 -13.66
C ARG A 298 18.56 6.70 -12.31
N ALA A 299 19.38 5.90 -11.61
CA ALA A 299 19.87 6.22 -10.27
C ALA A 299 20.65 7.54 -10.23
N LEU A 300 20.31 8.40 -9.29
CA LEU A 300 20.97 9.69 -9.10
C LEU A 300 22.17 9.55 -8.16
N PRO A 301 23.39 9.88 -8.63
CA PRO A 301 24.57 9.91 -7.77
C PRO A 301 24.32 10.77 -6.52
N GLY A 302 24.70 10.24 -5.37
CA GLY A 302 24.51 10.89 -4.08
C GLY A 302 23.15 10.66 -3.42
N VAL A 303 22.11 10.32 -4.19
CA VAL A 303 20.75 10.08 -3.69
C VAL A 303 20.36 8.61 -3.74
N GLU A 304 20.77 7.91 -4.79
CA GLU A 304 20.41 6.52 -5.06
C GLU A 304 21.62 5.67 -5.37
N VAL A 305 21.64 4.43 -4.89
CA VAL A 305 22.64 3.40 -5.21
C VAL A 305 21.91 2.11 -5.52
N VAL A 306 22.27 1.48 -6.64
CA VAL A 306 21.73 0.18 -7.05
C VAL A 306 22.88 -0.81 -7.22
N ASP A 307 22.79 -1.92 -6.52
CA ASP A 307 23.70 -3.05 -6.62
C ASP A 307 22.90 -4.26 -7.15
N THR A 308 22.97 -4.47 -8.45
CA THR A 308 22.25 -5.56 -9.12
C THR A 308 22.80 -6.93 -8.76
N ALA A 309 24.09 -7.05 -8.45
CA ALA A 309 24.71 -8.32 -8.07
C ALA A 309 24.21 -8.82 -6.71
N GLN A 310 23.98 -7.91 -5.78
CA GLN A 310 23.44 -8.22 -4.46
C GLN A 310 21.91 -8.02 -4.36
N LEU A 311 21.26 -7.74 -5.49
CA LEU A 311 19.82 -7.43 -5.59
C LEU A 311 19.40 -6.34 -4.59
N ARG A 312 20.17 -5.24 -4.51
CA ARG A 312 19.97 -4.15 -3.54
C ARG A 312 19.70 -2.81 -4.22
N TYR A 313 18.81 -2.05 -3.60
CA TYR A 313 18.57 -0.63 -3.89
C TYR A 313 18.62 0.15 -2.60
N ALA A 314 19.37 1.21 -2.56
CA ALA A 314 19.46 2.12 -1.42
C ALA A 314 19.26 3.56 -1.86
N ARG A 315 18.65 4.37 -0.99
CA ARG A 315 18.51 5.81 -1.23
C ARG A 315 18.37 6.61 0.06
N THR A 316 18.63 7.90 -0.07
CA THR A 316 18.21 8.90 0.91
C THR A 316 16.73 9.23 0.73
N LEU A 317 16.04 9.52 1.80
CA LEU A 317 14.67 10.02 1.74
C LEU A 317 14.36 10.94 2.90
N ARG A 318 13.39 11.83 2.67
CA ARG A 318 12.77 12.69 3.65
C ARG A 318 11.30 12.31 3.75
N VAL A 319 10.81 12.11 4.97
CA VAL A 319 9.47 11.65 5.28
C VAL A 319 8.78 12.66 6.19
N GLY A 320 7.55 13.04 5.86
CA GLY A 320 6.84 14.11 6.57
C GLY A 320 7.06 15.50 5.96
N GLN A 321 6.51 16.54 6.58
CA GLN A 321 6.54 17.91 6.08
C GLN A 321 7.05 18.90 7.14
N GLY A 322 7.67 19.98 6.69
CA GLY A 322 8.14 21.07 7.53
C GLY A 322 9.15 20.64 8.58
N ALA A 323 9.03 21.16 9.79
CA ALA A 323 9.91 20.87 10.94
C ALA A 323 9.75 19.46 11.51
N GLN A 324 8.68 18.75 11.17
CA GLN A 324 8.43 17.38 11.61
C GLN A 324 8.92 16.33 10.59
N ALA A 325 9.61 16.75 9.54
CA ALA A 325 10.17 15.83 8.57
C ALA A 325 11.36 15.07 9.16
N HIS A 326 11.33 13.74 8.99
CA HIS A 326 12.44 12.87 9.34
C HIS A 326 13.27 12.57 8.10
N GLU A 327 14.58 12.57 8.26
CA GLU A 327 15.52 12.35 7.18
C GLU A 327 16.46 11.23 7.49
N GLY A 328 16.77 10.46 6.44
CA GLY A 328 17.64 9.33 6.60
C GLY A 328 17.83 8.57 5.29
N TRP A 329 18.15 7.29 5.42
CA TRP A 329 18.28 6.39 4.30
C TRP A 329 17.42 5.15 4.49
N MET A 330 17.04 4.53 3.36
CA MET A 330 16.52 3.17 3.31
C MET A 330 17.34 2.32 2.36
N MET A 331 17.38 1.01 2.61
CA MET A 331 17.95 0.00 1.72
C MET A 331 16.98 -1.18 1.62
N ALA A 332 16.62 -1.53 0.40
CA ALA A 332 15.78 -2.67 0.07
C ALA A 332 16.66 -3.75 -0.59
N GLN A 333 16.62 -4.97 -0.07
CA GLN A 333 17.30 -6.13 -0.64
C GLN A 333 16.30 -7.23 -0.94
N PHE A 334 16.24 -7.69 -2.18
CA PHE A 334 15.39 -8.82 -2.54
C PHE A 334 15.93 -10.12 -1.94
N VAL A 335 15.02 -10.95 -1.44
CA VAL A 335 15.29 -12.29 -0.90
C VAL A 335 14.39 -13.28 -1.66
N PRO A 336 14.85 -13.74 -2.85
CA PRO A 336 14.01 -14.51 -3.78
C PRO A 336 13.37 -15.74 -3.15
N ASP A 337 14.14 -16.50 -2.36
CA ASP A 337 13.68 -17.75 -1.74
C ASP A 337 12.50 -17.59 -0.79
N SER A 338 12.30 -16.39 -0.27
CA SER A 338 11.18 -16.08 0.64
C SER A 338 10.09 -15.20 0.02
N ALA A 339 10.18 -14.89 -1.29
CA ALA A 339 9.30 -13.94 -1.98
C ALA A 339 9.11 -12.65 -1.16
N SER A 340 10.21 -12.07 -0.71
CA SER A 340 10.20 -10.89 0.16
C SER A 340 11.36 -9.95 -0.12
N VAL A 341 11.21 -8.71 0.35
CA VAL A 341 12.24 -7.68 0.37
C VAL A 341 12.62 -7.42 1.82
N ARG A 342 13.91 -7.47 2.13
CA ARG A 342 14.47 -7.00 3.40
C ARG A 342 14.65 -5.50 3.31
N LEU A 343 13.83 -4.75 4.03
CA LEU A 343 13.94 -3.31 4.15
C LEU A 343 14.74 -2.95 5.41
N GLN A 344 15.82 -2.22 5.22
CA GLN A 344 16.59 -1.58 6.30
C GLN A 344 16.41 -0.07 6.20
N LEU A 345 16.36 0.61 7.33
CA LEU A 345 16.26 2.07 7.39
C LEU A 345 17.10 2.62 8.54
N SER A 346 17.57 3.85 8.37
CA SER A 346 18.32 4.56 9.40
C SER A 346 17.48 4.75 10.66
N HIS A 347 18.13 4.83 11.81
CA HIS A 347 17.47 5.05 13.10
C HIS A 347 16.65 6.35 13.12
N SER A 348 17.09 7.38 12.40
CA SER A 348 16.37 8.66 12.27
C SER A 348 14.98 8.52 11.63
N LEU A 349 14.73 7.47 10.85
CA LEU A 349 13.44 7.17 10.22
C LEU A 349 12.58 6.18 11.03
N SER A 350 13.01 5.76 12.21
CA SER A 350 12.29 4.75 12.99
C SER A 350 10.86 5.16 13.33
N SER A 351 10.64 6.44 13.67
CA SER A 351 9.30 6.97 13.96
C SER A 351 8.37 6.98 12.72
N SER A 352 8.96 6.96 11.51
CA SER A 352 8.25 6.93 10.22
C SER A 352 8.28 5.55 9.56
N LEU A 353 8.55 4.48 10.31
CA LEU A 353 8.69 3.11 9.79
C LEU A 353 7.59 2.72 8.81
N LEU A 354 6.34 2.98 9.16
CA LEU A 354 5.20 2.55 8.34
C LEU A 354 5.11 3.31 7.02
N GLU A 355 5.44 4.60 7.06
CA GLU A 355 5.49 5.43 5.87
C GLU A 355 6.63 4.98 4.95
N VAL A 356 7.82 4.70 5.51
CA VAL A 356 8.96 4.16 4.75
C VAL A 356 8.62 2.79 4.15
N GLN A 357 7.91 1.92 4.87
CA GLN A 357 7.43 0.65 4.32
C GLN A 357 6.48 0.86 3.15
N ALA A 358 5.51 1.78 3.27
CA ALA A 358 4.58 2.11 2.19
C ALA A 358 5.31 2.66 0.97
N LEU A 359 6.26 3.57 1.16
CA LEU A 359 7.09 4.12 0.10
C LEU A 359 7.94 3.04 -0.59
N CYS A 360 8.53 2.11 0.17
CA CYS A 360 9.28 1.00 -0.39
C CYS A 360 8.37 0.06 -1.22
N ARG A 361 7.16 -0.26 -0.72
CA ARG A 361 6.17 -1.06 -1.45
C ARG A 361 5.75 -0.39 -2.75
N GLN A 362 5.52 0.91 -2.72
CA GLN A 362 5.16 1.71 -3.91
C GLN A 362 6.29 1.77 -4.93
N LEU A 363 7.52 2.04 -4.48
CA LEU A 363 8.70 2.12 -5.34
C LEU A 363 8.95 0.82 -6.10
N LEU A 364 8.85 -0.33 -5.39
CA LEU A 364 9.17 -1.65 -5.91
C LEU A 364 7.93 -2.44 -6.38
N ASP A 365 6.74 -1.82 -6.34
CA ASP A 365 5.47 -2.44 -6.77
C ASP A 365 5.17 -3.79 -6.09
N LEU A 366 5.44 -3.88 -4.79
CA LEU A 366 5.34 -5.15 -4.04
C LEU A 366 3.89 -5.63 -3.84
N ASP A 367 2.92 -4.73 -3.92
CA ASP A 367 1.49 -5.03 -3.75
C ASP A 367 0.79 -5.42 -5.05
N ALA A 368 1.48 -5.33 -6.19
CA ALA A 368 0.93 -5.75 -7.46
C ALA A 368 0.48 -7.22 -7.46
N ASP A 369 -0.57 -7.49 -8.23
CA ASP A 369 -1.12 -8.83 -8.41
C ASP A 369 -0.89 -9.31 -9.85
N PRO A 370 0.17 -10.08 -10.11
CA PRO A 370 0.51 -10.57 -11.43
C PRO A 370 -0.60 -11.37 -12.10
N MET A 371 -1.40 -12.10 -11.32
CA MET A 371 -2.50 -12.90 -11.87
C MET A 371 -3.55 -12.07 -12.60
N ARG A 372 -3.61 -10.76 -12.36
CA ARG A 372 -4.59 -9.86 -12.97
C ARG A 372 -4.14 -9.29 -14.31
N TYR A 373 -2.84 -9.14 -14.55
CA TYR A 373 -2.32 -8.50 -15.76
C TYR A 373 -1.42 -9.40 -16.62
N GLU A 374 -0.75 -10.39 -16.02
CA GLU A 374 0.14 -11.30 -16.78
C GLU A 374 -0.61 -12.02 -17.92
N PRO A 375 -1.79 -12.68 -17.69
CA PRO A 375 -2.47 -13.40 -18.76
C PRO A 375 -2.91 -12.51 -19.92
N LEU A 376 -3.20 -11.22 -19.64
CA LEU A 376 -3.58 -10.25 -20.67
C LEU A 376 -2.38 -9.79 -21.49
N LEU A 377 -1.25 -9.56 -20.82
CA LEU A 377 -0.07 -8.95 -21.44
C LEU A 377 0.85 -9.97 -22.13
N GLU A 378 0.82 -11.24 -21.70
CA GLU A 378 1.65 -12.32 -22.26
C GLU A 378 1.47 -12.47 -23.77
N LYS A 379 0.24 -12.30 -24.28
CA LYS A 379 -0.05 -12.37 -25.73
C LYS A 379 0.73 -11.33 -26.54
N SER A 380 0.87 -10.12 -26.00
CA SER A 380 1.54 -9.00 -26.68
C SER A 380 3.03 -8.91 -26.35
N PHE A 381 3.41 -9.39 -25.18
CA PHE A 381 4.77 -9.29 -24.63
C PHE A 381 5.20 -10.62 -24.01
N PRO A 382 5.47 -11.67 -24.83
CA PRO A 382 5.91 -12.96 -24.32
C PRO A 382 7.26 -12.85 -23.61
N ASN A 383 7.51 -13.75 -22.65
CA ASN A 383 8.74 -13.81 -21.85
C ASN A 383 9.02 -12.58 -21.00
N THR A 384 7.98 -11.87 -20.57
CA THR A 384 8.10 -10.68 -19.69
C THR A 384 7.45 -10.88 -18.32
N SER A 385 7.28 -12.13 -17.92
CA SER A 385 6.65 -12.48 -16.65
C SER A 385 7.42 -11.91 -15.46
N GLY A 386 6.70 -11.44 -14.46
CA GLY A 386 7.28 -10.83 -13.26
C GLY A 386 7.68 -9.37 -13.39
N MET A 387 7.58 -8.76 -14.56
CA MET A 387 7.88 -7.34 -14.71
C MET A 387 6.90 -6.48 -13.91
N ARG A 388 7.46 -5.58 -13.10
CA ARG A 388 6.73 -4.66 -12.23
C ARG A 388 6.74 -3.24 -12.77
N LEU A 389 5.79 -2.43 -12.30
CA LEU A 389 5.73 -0.99 -12.59
C LEU A 389 6.58 -0.22 -11.55
N PRO A 390 7.81 0.23 -11.90
CA PRO A 390 8.66 0.97 -10.95
C PRO A 390 7.97 2.27 -10.53
N GLY A 391 7.73 2.44 -9.24
CA GLY A 391 7.15 3.66 -8.69
C GLY A 391 8.18 4.73 -8.36
N THR A 392 7.84 5.54 -7.35
CA THR A 392 8.76 6.53 -6.75
C THR A 392 8.46 6.66 -5.27
N VAL A 393 9.39 7.17 -4.49
CA VAL A 393 9.15 7.56 -3.08
C VAL A 393 8.67 8.99 -2.96
N ASP A 394 8.95 9.83 -3.96
CA ASP A 394 8.55 11.24 -4.00
C ASP A 394 8.04 11.59 -5.40
N GLY A 395 6.77 12.02 -5.48
CA GLY A 395 6.12 12.43 -6.72
C GLY A 395 6.72 13.72 -7.29
N PHE A 396 7.14 14.67 -6.44
CA PHE A 396 7.77 15.91 -6.87
C PHE A 396 9.15 15.63 -7.50
N GLU A 397 10.00 14.86 -6.84
CA GLU A 397 11.28 14.40 -7.40
C GLU A 397 11.07 13.77 -8.78
N LEU A 398 10.12 12.82 -8.89
CA LEU A 398 9.86 12.14 -10.15
C LEU A 398 9.43 13.11 -11.25
N ALA A 399 8.56 14.09 -10.94
CA ALA A 399 8.08 15.07 -11.90
C ALA A 399 9.21 16.00 -12.37
N VAL A 400 10.08 16.47 -11.47
CA VAL A 400 11.28 17.25 -11.85
C VAL A 400 12.19 16.43 -12.76
N ARG A 401 12.45 15.16 -12.45
CA ARG A 401 13.26 14.26 -13.28
C ARG A 401 12.62 14.01 -14.65
N ALA A 402 11.30 13.91 -14.72
CA ALA A 402 10.56 13.77 -15.98
C ALA A 402 10.69 15.02 -16.85
N ILE A 403 10.61 16.23 -16.26
CA ILE A 403 10.82 17.51 -16.97
C ILE A 403 12.27 17.60 -17.49
N LEU A 404 13.26 17.28 -16.66
CA LEU A 404 14.66 17.28 -17.05
C LEU A 404 14.96 16.28 -18.18
N GLY A 405 14.22 15.17 -18.23
CA GLY A 405 14.38 14.10 -19.20
C GLY A 405 13.67 14.31 -20.55
N GLN A 406 12.92 15.40 -20.73
CA GLN A 406 12.21 15.66 -21.98
C GLN A 406 13.19 15.77 -23.17
N GLN A 407 12.94 15.00 -24.24
CA GLN A 407 13.68 15.08 -25.52
C GLN A 407 15.21 14.86 -25.41
N ILE A 408 15.68 14.19 -24.36
CA ILE A 408 17.10 13.83 -24.20
C ILE A 408 17.24 12.38 -23.75
N THR A 409 18.45 11.86 -23.81
CA THR A 409 18.75 10.49 -23.34
C THR A 409 18.62 10.38 -21.82
N VAL A 410 18.36 9.17 -21.32
CA VAL A 410 18.32 8.89 -19.88
C VAL A 410 19.63 9.28 -19.18
N ALA A 411 20.77 9.06 -19.83
CA ALA A 411 22.08 9.44 -19.30
C ALA A 411 22.22 10.97 -19.15
N ALA A 412 21.81 11.74 -20.15
CA ALA A 412 21.84 13.22 -20.10
C ALA A 412 20.88 13.76 -19.03
N ALA A 413 19.67 13.18 -18.92
CA ALA A 413 18.71 13.53 -17.87
C ALA A 413 19.26 13.28 -16.47
N ARG A 414 19.95 12.13 -16.29
CA ARG A 414 20.63 11.78 -15.03
C ARG A 414 21.73 12.78 -14.67
N THR A 415 22.54 13.20 -15.64
CA THR A 415 23.59 14.22 -15.45
C THR A 415 23.00 15.56 -15.00
N LEU A 416 21.94 16.05 -15.66
CA LEU A 416 21.27 17.30 -15.27
C LEU A 416 20.68 17.19 -13.86
N SER A 417 20.03 16.09 -13.55
CA SER A 417 19.47 15.83 -12.23
C SER A 417 20.55 15.75 -11.13
N ALA A 418 21.71 15.16 -11.44
CA ALA A 418 22.84 15.11 -10.52
C ALA A 418 23.41 16.51 -10.23
N ARG A 419 23.53 17.36 -11.27
CA ARG A 419 23.93 18.77 -11.08
C ARG A 419 22.93 19.55 -10.22
N LEU A 420 21.63 19.33 -10.44
CA LEU A 420 20.58 19.93 -9.64
C LEU A 420 20.71 19.51 -8.15
N VAL A 421 20.91 18.22 -7.88
CA VAL A 421 21.10 17.70 -6.51
C VAL A 421 22.36 18.28 -5.88
N ALA A 422 23.47 18.36 -6.61
CA ALA A 422 24.72 18.92 -6.10
C ALA A 422 24.60 20.41 -5.74
N ALA A 423 23.80 21.18 -6.51
CA ALA A 423 23.63 22.61 -6.31
C ALA A 423 22.53 22.97 -5.30
N CYS A 424 21.43 22.23 -5.29
CA CYS A 424 20.21 22.57 -4.53
C CYS A 424 19.85 21.53 -3.47
N GLY A 425 20.43 20.32 -3.53
CA GLY A 425 20.17 19.24 -2.59
C GLY A 425 20.87 19.50 -1.25
N ARG A 426 20.31 18.96 -0.18
CA ARG A 426 20.89 19.05 1.15
C ARG A 426 21.81 17.85 1.41
N ALA A 427 23.03 18.11 1.91
CA ALA A 427 23.96 17.05 2.25
C ALA A 427 23.48 16.22 3.45
N ILE A 428 23.76 14.92 3.44
CA ILE A 428 23.58 14.07 4.63
C ILE A 428 24.56 14.55 5.72
N PRO A 429 24.14 14.56 7.00
CA PRO A 429 25.06 14.86 8.11
C PRO A 429 26.28 13.93 8.08
N LYS A 430 27.49 14.49 8.20
CA LYS A 430 28.77 13.74 8.14
C LYS A 430 28.86 12.55 9.11
N ARG A 431 28.07 12.57 10.19
CA ARG A 431 28.00 11.49 11.19
C ARG A 431 26.99 10.38 10.84
N ALA A 432 26.22 10.53 9.76
CA ALA A 432 25.25 9.52 9.36
C ALA A 432 26.00 8.34 8.74
N ILE A 433 25.92 7.20 9.40
CA ILE A 433 26.46 5.93 8.86
C ILE A 433 25.46 5.43 7.80
N THR A 434 25.90 5.30 6.56
CA THR A 434 25.10 4.72 5.48
C THR A 434 25.48 3.25 5.28
N PRO A 435 24.52 2.37 4.96
CA PRO A 435 24.75 0.92 4.83
C PRO A 435 25.56 0.56 3.57
N ILE A 436 25.62 1.50 2.64
CA ILE A 436 26.29 1.37 1.34
C ILE A 436 26.90 2.73 0.97
N GLY A 437 28.10 2.71 0.41
CA GLY A 437 28.77 3.92 -0.06
C GLY A 437 27.98 4.59 -1.20
N GLY A 438 28.19 5.90 -1.40
CA GLY A 438 27.62 6.64 -2.51
C GLY A 438 26.37 7.46 -2.18
N LEU A 439 25.77 7.34 -0.98
CA LEU A 439 24.70 8.22 -0.52
C LEU A 439 25.30 9.44 0.17
N SER A 440 24.97 10.66 -0.28
CA SER A 440 25.54 11.91 0.24
C SER A 440 24.57 13.09 0.30
N HIS A 441 23.48 13.06 -0.47
CA HIS A 441 22.54 14.18 -0.56
C HIS A 441 21.09 13.68 -0.53
N PHE A 442 20.21 14.56 -0.06
CA PHE A 442 18.77 14.48 -0.27
C PHE A 442 18.39 15.27 -1.53
N PHE A 443 17.39 14.77 -2.27
CA PHE A 443 16.83 15.53 -3.38
C PHE A 443 16.16 16.82 -2.84
N PRO A 444 16.28 17.98 -3.53
CA PRO A 444 15.65 19.22 -3.09
C PRO A 444 14.13 19.10 -3.14
N ASP A 445 13.45 19.52 -2.05
CA ASP A 445 11.99 19.56 -2.00
C ASP A 445 11.39 20.75 -2.76
N ALA A 446 10.06 20.74 -2.94
CA ALA A 446 9.36 21.80 -3.66
C ALA A 446 9.55 23.17 -3.00
N ALA A 447 9.59 23.25 -1.66
CA ALA A 447 9.79 24.49 -0.95
C ALA A 447 11.18 25.09 -1.20
N THR A 448 12.21 24.25 -1.26
CA THR A 448 13.57 24.65 -1.67
C THR A 448 13.58 25.15 -3.12
N MET A 449 12.93 24.39 -4.03
CA MET A 449 12.97 24.72 -5.45
C MET A 449 12.24 26.01 -5.83
N VAL A 450 11.20 26.39 -5.10
CA VAL A 450 10.53 27.70 -5.28
C VAL A 450 11.48 28.88 -5.01
N GLN A 451 12.46 28.71 -4.12
CA GLN A 451 13.42 29.74 -3.74
C GLN A 451 14.64 29.83 -4.70
N VAL A 452 14.82 28.82 -5.57
CA VAL A 452 15.96 28.80 -6.51
C VAL A 452 15.68 29.75 -7.68
N PRO A 453 16.52 30.76 -7.93
CA PRO A 453 16.33 31.66 -9.07
C PRO A 453 16.55 30.91 -10.38
N ALA A 454 15.80 31.29 -11.42
CA ALA A 454 15.88 30.68 -12.75
C ALA A 454 17.31 30.73 -13.35
N SER A 455 18.07 31.83 -13.07
CA SER A 455 19.45 31.96 -13.48
C SER A 455 20.38 30.88 -12.90
N ALA A 456 20.16 30.48 -11.65
CA ALA A 456 20.91 29.40 -11.01
C ALA A 456 20.63 28.05 -11.71
N LEU A 457 19.35 27.76 -12.05
CA LEU A 457 19.01 26.58 -12.86
C LEU A 457 19.64 26.65 -14.25
N GLY A 458 19.71 27.82 -14.86
CA GLY A 458 20.37 28.05 -16.15
C GLY A 458 21.86 27.71 -16.11
N ALA A 459 22.57 28.07 -15.04
CA ALA A 459 23.98 27.77 -14.86
C ALA A 459 24.27 26.26 -14.77
N LEU A 460 23.26 25.42 -14.43
CA LEU A 460 23.37 23.96 -14.44
C LEU A 460 23.19 23.33 -15.83
N GLY A 461 22.92 24.16 -16.87
CA GLY A 461 22.63 23.71 -18.24
C GLY A 461 21.16 23.35 -18.46
N ILE A 462 20.25 23.79 -17.61
CA ILE A 462 18.81 23.58 -17.75
C ILE A 462 18.24 24.69 -18.61
N VAL A 463 17.60 24.36 -19.76
CA VAL A 463 17.04 25.32 -20.69
C VAL A 463 15.83 26.06 -20.09
N ARG A 464 15.56 27.30 -20.53
CA ARG A 464 14.54 28.20 -19.96
C ARG A 464 13.16 27.58 -19.80
N GLN A 465 12.70 26.83 -20.81
CA GLN A 465 11.39 26.17 -20.74
C GLN A 465 11.30 25.16 -19.57
N ARG A 466 12.35 24.36 -19.33
CA ARG A 466 12.40 23.42 -18.22
C ARG A 466 12.55 24.13 -16.86
N GLN A 467 13.29 25.26 -16.81
CA GLN A 467 13.37 26.09 -15.60
C GLN A 467 11.98 26.57 -15.19
N ALA A 468 11.22 27.15 -16.13
CA ALA A 468 9.85 27.62 -15.89
C ALA A 468 8.91 26.47 -15.45
N ALA A 469 9.02 25.31 -16.09
CA ALA A 469 8.23 24.14 -15.73
C ALA A 469 8.55 23.62 -14.30
N ILE A 470 9.82 23.58 -13.91
CA ILE A 470 10.25 23.13 -12.57
C ILE A 470 9.76 24.11 -11.50
N ILE A 471 9.92 25.42 -11.72
CA ILE A 471 9.48 26.46 -10.78
C ILE A 471 7.95 26.46 -10.67
N GLY A 472 7.23 26.37 -11.81
CA GLY A 472 5.77 26.28 -11.82
C GLY A 472 5.25 25.04 -11.10
N LEU A 473 5.89 23.88 -11.32
CA LEU A 473 5.57 22.64 -10.61
C LEU A 473 5.78 22.79 -9.11
N ALA A 474 6.92 23.35 -8.70
CA ALA A 474 7.23 23.57 -7.28
C ALA A 474 6.21 24.50 -6.61
N GLY A 475 5.86 25.60 -7.29
CA GLY A 475 4.82 26.53 -6.82
C GLY A 475 3.47 25.85 -6.62
N ALA A 476 3.00 25.07 -7.60
CA ALA A 476 1.72 24.36 -7.52
C ALA A 476 1.68 23.34 -6.37
N VAL A 477 2.79 22.63 -6.11
CA VAL A 477 2.89 21.69 -5.00
C VAL A 477 2.89 22.41 -3.64
N VAL A 478 3.68 23.50 -3.50
CA VAL A 478 3.77 24.27 -2.24
C VAL A 478 2.43 24.94 -1.91
N GLN A 479 1.70 25.40 -2.91
CA GLN A 479 0.37 26.01 -2.75
C GLN A 479 -0.75 24.98 -2.53
N GLY A 480 -0.44 23.68 -2.56
CA GLY A 480 -1.45 22.62 -2.41
C GLY A 480 -2.40 22.49 -3.59
N GLN A 481 -2.09 23.12 -4.72
CA GLN A 481 -2.89 23.02 -5.94
C GLN A 481 -2.67 21.71 -6.70
N LEU A 482 -1.53 21.03 -6.46
CA LEU A 482 -1.17 19.79 -7.13
C LEU A 482 -0.79 18.73 -6.09
N ASP A 483 -1.48 17.60 -6.11
CA ASP A 483 -1.17 16.41 -5.32
C ASP A 483 -0.58 15.32 -6.22
N LEU A 484 0.67 14.93 -5.95
CA LEU A 484 1.41 13.90 -6.69
C LEU A 484 1.52 12.58 -5.92
N ARG A 485 0.74 12.41 -4.87
CA ARG A 485 0.72 11.17 -4.07
C ARG A 485 -0.17 10.10 -4.73
N PRO A 486 0.10 8.83 -4.51
CA PRO A 486 -0.82 7.76 -4.88
C PRO A 486 -2.21 7.98 -4.27
N GLY A 487 -3.26 7.79 -5.07
CA GLY A 487 -4.65 8.04 -4.65
C GLY A 487 -5.18 9.44 -4.95
N ALA A 488 -4.35 10.37 -5.44
CA ALA A 488 -4.83 11.64 -5.98
C ALA A 488 -5.78 11.42 -7.18
N PRO A 489 -6.77 12.30 -7.41
CA PRO A 489 -7.67 12.21 -8.56
C PRO A 489 -6.88 12.30 -9.88
N VAL A 490 -6.78 11.19 -10.61
CA VAL A 490 -5.84 11.03 -11.72
C VAL A 490 -6.12 12.03 -12.86
N GLU A 491 -7.36 12.08 -13.33
CA GLU A 491 -7.76 12.94 -14.45
C GLU A 491 -7.54 14.42 -14.12
N GLN A 492 -7.94 14.82 -12.91
CA GLN A 492 -7.75 16.19 -12.43
C GLN A 492 -6.25 16.52 -12.30
N THR A 493 -5.46 15.61 -11.73
CA THR A 493 -4.00 15.81 -11.58
C THR A 493 -3.30 15.90 -12.95
N ILE A 494 -3.72 15.10 -13.93
CA ILE A 494 -3.21 15.18 -15.30
C ILE A 494 -3.54 16.56 -15.92
N GLN A 495 -4.76 17.06 -15.74
CA GLN A 495 -5.15 18.39 -16.23
C GLN A 495 -4.35 19.50 -15.54
N GLN A 496 -4.17 19.43 -14.23
CA GLN A 496 -3.35 20.37 -13.47
C GLN A 496 -1.88 20.33 -13.89
N LEU A 497 -1.31 19.15 -14.13
CA LEU A 497 0.05 19.03 -14.67
C LEU A 497 0.17 19.69 -16.05
N GLN A 498 -0.79 19.46 -16.94
CA GLN A 498 -0.77 20.02 -18.29
C GLN A 498 -1.03 21.54 -18.32
N SER A 499 -1.62 22.11 -17.29
CA SER A 499 -1.76 23.57 -17.16
C SER A 499 -0.43 24.27 -16.82
N ILE A 500 0.58 23.53 -16.37
CA ILE A 500 1.92 24.08 -16.12
C ILE A 500 2.68 24.19 -17.44
N ASN A 501 3.10 25.40 -17.79
CA ASN A 501 3.86 25.63 -19.03
C ASN A 501 5.12 24.75 -19.08
N GLY A 502 5.26 23.98 -20.15
CA GLY A 502 6.38 23.03 -20.36
C GLY A 502 6.11 21.61 -19.92
N ILE A 503 4.92 21.29 -19.37
CA ILE A 503 4.47 19.93 -19.09
C ILE A 503 3.44 19.48 -20.12
N GLY A 504 3.89 18.67 -21.08
CA GLY A 504 3.02 18.11 -22.13
C GLY A 504 2.33 16.80 -21.71
N PRO A 505 1.45 16.27 -22.60
CA PRO A 505 0.69 15.04 -22.35
C PRO A 505 1.57 13.83 -22.00
N TRP A 506 2.71 13.65 -22.67
CA TRP A 506 3.63 12.57 -22.38
C TRP A 506 4.16 12.63 -20.94
N THR A 507 4.62 13.82 -20.52
CA THR A 507 5.17 14.02 -19.16
C THR A 507 4.11 13.80 -18.10
N ALA A 508 2.89 14.31 -18.32
CA ALA A 508 1.78 14.12 -17.40
C ALA A 508 1.38 12.63 -17.27
N GLN A 509 1.32 11.89 -18.38
CA GLN A 509 1.05 10.45 -18.37
C GLN A 509 2.17 9.65 -17.68
N TYR A 510 3.44 10.02 -17.90
CA TYR A 510 4.57 9.39 -17.22
C TYR A 510 4.53 9.62 -15.71
N ILE A 511 4.17 10.83 -15.25
CA ILE A 511 3.99 11.15 -13.83
C ILE A 511 2.81 10.36 -13.28
N ALA A 512 1.67 10.31 -13.98
CA ALA A 512 0.51 9.55 -13.58
C ALA A 512 0.84 8.04 -13.42
N MET A 513 1.60 7.49 -14.35
CA MET A 513 2.06 6.10 -14.33
C MET A 513 2.88 5.79 -13.07
N ARG A 514 3.88 6.61 -12.77
CA ARG A 514 4.89 6.26 -11.76
C ARG A 514 4.67 6.89 -10.39
N ALA A 515 4.18 8.15 -10.31
CA ALA A 515 3.91 8.85 -9.05
C ALA A 515 2.52 8.52 -8.52
N LEU A 516 1.47 8.69 -9.34
CA LEU A 516 0.09 8.40 -8.93
C LEU A 516 -0.21 6.89 -8.90
N ARG A 517 0.71 6.06 -9.44
CA ARG A 517 0.55 4.60 -9.54
C ARG A 517 -0.67 4.19 -10.37
N TRP A 518 -1.05 5.02 -11.36
CA TRP A 518 -2.19 4.70 -12.21
C TRP A 518 -1.85 3.55 -13.18
N PRO A 519 -2.50 2.40 -13.07
CA PRO A 519 -2.14 1.21 -13.87
C PRO A 519 -2.48 1.36 -15.35
N ASP A 520 -3.36 2.30 -15.70
CA ASP A 520 -3.85 2.50 -17.06
C ASP A 520 -3.34 3.80 -17.72
N ALA A 521 -2.25 4.42 -17.22
CA ALA A 521 -1.57 5.51 -17.88
C ALA A 521 -0.92 5.04 -19.17
N PHE A 522 -0.96 5.88 -20.22
CA PHE A 522 -0.39 5.52 -21.52
C PHE A 522 0.22 6.73 -22.23
N PRO A 523 1.55 6.83 -22.30
CA PRO A 523 2.25 7.93 -22.96
C PRO A 523 2.29 7.72 -24.49
N THR A 524 1.21 7.97 -25.20
CA THR A 524 1.01 7.68 -26.64
C THR A 524 2.09 8.23 -27.56
N GLY A 525 2.80 9.29 -27.16
CA GLY A 525 3.88 9.91 -27.93
C GLY A 525 5.28 9.40 -27.59
N ASP A 526 5.40 8.27 -26.87
CA ASP A 526 6.68 7.72 -26.45
C ASP A 526 7.42 7.02 -27.60
N ILE A 527 8.65 7.47 -27.88
CA ILE A 527 9.46 6.96 -29.01
C ILE A 527 9.83 5.47 -28.80
N ALA A 528 10.20 5.08 -27.57
CA ALA A 528 10.54 3.70 -27.29
C ALA A 528 9.31 2.77 -27.42
N LEU A 529 8.14 3.27 -27.03
CA LEU A 529 6.88 2.58 -27.26
C LEU A 529 6.61 2.40 -28.76
N HIS A 530 6.77 3.47 -29.58
CA HIS A 530 6.61 3.38 -31.04
C HIS A 530 7.60 2.39 -31.67
N LYS A 531 8.87 2.38 -31.21
CA LYS A 531 9.88 1.40 -31.63
C LYS A 531 9.46 -0.03 -31.33
N ALA A 532 9.03 -0.28 -30.10
CA ALA A 532 8.58 -1.62 -29.67
C ALA A 532 7.37 -2.14 -30.46
N LEU A 533 6.51 -1.25 -30.94
CA LEU A 533 5.32 -1.55 -31.71
C LEU A 533 5.54 -1.56 -33.25
N GLY A 534 6.78 -1.25 -33.72
CA GLY A 534 7.07 -1.17 -35.14
C GLY A 534 6.45 0.04 -35.85
N LEU A 535 6.17 1.13 -35.10
CA LEU A 535 5.46 2.30 -35.60
C LEU A 535 6.36 3.51 -35.92
N MET A 536 7.69 3.35 -35.87
CA MET A 536 8.64 4.46 -35.98
C MET A 536 8.50 5.30 -37.26
N HIS A 537 8.07 4.69 -38.37
CA HIS A 537 7.95 5.33 -39.68
C HIS A 537 6.51 5.61 -40.09
N GLN A 538 5.56 5.46 -39.17
CA GLN A 538 4.14 5.69 -39.44
C GLN A 538 3.75 7.14 -39.15
N ALA A 539 3.17 7.86 -40.10
CA ALA A 539 2.72 9.24 -39.92
C ALA A 539 1.69 9.39 -38.79
N ASN A 540 0.88 8.36 -38.54
CA ASN A 540 -0.16 8.30 -37.53
C ASN A 540 0.20 7.40 -36.32
N ALA A 541 1.51 7.26 -36.04
CA ALA A 541 2.04 6.36 -34.98
C ALA A 541 1.32 6.52 -33.62
N LYS A 542 1.00 7.77 -33.21
CA LYS A 542 0.27 8.02 -31.96
C LYS A 542 -1.13 7.39 -31.95
N ALA A 543 -1.87 7.54 -33.06
CA ALA A 543 -3.22 6.98 -33.18
C ALA A 543 -3.17 5.45 -33.22
N LEU A 544 -2.23 4.87 -33.95
CA LEU A 544 -2.02 3.43 -34.01
C LEU A 544 -1.62 2.84 -32.67
N ALA A 545 -0.71 3.51 -31.95
CA ALA A 545 -0.32 3.11 -30.59
C ALA A 545 -1.52 3.17 -29.63
N GLN A 546 -2.34 4.22 -29.71
CA GLN A 546 -3.57 4.36 -28.93
C GLN A 546 -4.56 3.23 -29.21
N THR A 547 -4.74 2.87 -30.48
CA THR A 547 -5.62 1.74 -30.88
C THR A 547 -5.09 0.41 -30.36
N ALA A 548 -3.81 0.12 -30.55
CA ALA A 548 -3.18 -1.10 -30.05
C ALA A 548 -3.29 -1.23 -28.53
N SER A 549 -3.21 -0.09 -27.82
CA SER A 549 -3.26 -0.07 -26.35
C SER A 549 -4.61 -0.47 -25.76
N GLN A 550 -5.69 -0.49 -26.54
CA GLN A 550 -7.02 -0.86 -26.03
C GLN A 550 -7.05 -2.31 -25.54
N ALA A 551 -6.26 -3.18 -26.17
CA ALA A 551 -6.15 -4.58 -25.78
C ALA A 551 -5.48 -4.78 -24.39
N TRP A 552 -4.79 -3.77 -23.86
CA TRP A 552 -4.06 -3.87 -22.60
C TRP A 552 -4.78 -3.18 -21.42
N ARG A 553 -5.95 -2.61 -21.64
CA ARG A 553 -6.73 -1.99 -20.57
C ARG A 553 -7.19 -3.04 -19.56
N PRO A 554 -7.17 -2.70 -18.27
CA PRO A 554 -6.75 -1.44 -17.62
C PRO A 554 -5.27 -1.43 -17.17
N TRP A 555 -4.37 -2.15 -17.87
CA TRP A 555 -2.98 -2.37 -17.47
C TRP A 555 -1.95 -1.76 -18.43
N ARG A 556 -2.31 -0.65 -19.10
CA ARG A 556 -1.47 -0.01 -20.11
C ARG A 556 -0.11 0.47 -19.59
N SER A 557 0.00 0.84 -18.30
CA SER A 557 1.26 1.17 -17.66
C SER A 557 2.22 -0.01 -17.61
N TYR A 558 1.72 -1.21 -17.29
CA TYR A 558 2.51 -2.45 -17.31
C TYR A 558 2.89 -2.87 -18.72
N ALA A 559 2.01 -2.65 -19.71
CA ALA A 559 2.33 -2.83 -21.12
C ALA A 559 3.45 -1.89 -21.58
N THR A 560 3.42 -0.63 -21.15
CA THR A 560 4.45 0.38 -21.47
C THR A 560 5.83 -0.05 -20.97
N ILE A 561 5.94 -0.56 -19.74
CA ILE A 561 7.23 -1.06 -19.20
C ILE A 561 7.76 -2.22 -20.04
N ARG A 562 6.91 -3.15 -20.47
CA ARG A 562 7.26 -4.28 -21.34
C ARG A 562 7.70 -3.81 -22.74
N ALA A 563 6.99 -2.82 -23.29
CA ALA A 563 7.37 -2.21 -24.55
C ALA A 563 8.75 -1.54 -24.48
N TRP A 564 9.06 -0.83 -23.39
CA TRP A 564 10.39 -0.24 -23.19
C TRP A 564 11.50 -1.30 -23.10
N GLN A 565 11.25 -2.41 -22.43
CA GLN A 565 12.19 -3.54 -22.40
C GLN A 565 12.45 -4.10 -23.81
N ARG A 566 11.37 -4.32 -24.59
CA ARG A 566 11.48 -4.79 -25.99
C ARG A 566 12.28 -3.81 -26.86
N ALA A 567 12.00 -2.51 -26.76
CA ALA A 567 12.72 -1.48 -27.50
C ALA A 567 14.22 -1.43 -27.17
N SER A 568 14.58 -1.68 -25.90
CA SER A 568 15.98 -1.74 -25.44
C SER A 568 16.68 -2.97 -25.99
N ALA A 569 16.04 -4.14 -25.99
CA ALA A 569 16.58 -5.37 -26.57
C ALA A 569 16.83 -5.22 -28.08
N MET A 570 15.92 -4.59 -28.82
CA MET A 570 16.10 -4.28 -30.25
C MET A 570 17.26 -3.31 -30.54
N GLY A 571 17.65 -2.48 -29.58
CA GLY A 571 18.79 -1.56 -29.71
C GLY A 571 20.13 -2.28 -29.56
N ASN A 572 20.19 -3.24 -28.66
CA ASN A 572 21.42 -4.02 -28.37
C ASN A 572 21.75 -5.07 -29.44
N SER A 573 20.77 -5.49 -30.26
CA SER A 573 20.99 -6.44 -31.36
C SER A 573 21.44 -5.76 -32.66
N GLN A 574 21.48 -4.41 -32.72
CA GLN A 574 21.92 -3.63 -33.88
C GLN A 574 23.28 -2.92 -33.64
N SER A 575 23.83 -3.00 -32.45
CA SER A 575 25.18 -2.54 -32.10
C SER A 575 26.14 -3.73 -31.97
#